data_3ee8de3f4b399213d03efb136312651a
#
_entry.id   3ee8de3f4b399213d03efb136312651a
#
_cell.length_a   1.000
_cell.length_b   1.000
_cell.length_c   1.000
_cell.angle_alpha   90.00
_cell.angle_beta   90.00
_cell.angle_gamma   90.00
#
_symmetry.space_group_name_H-M   'P 1'
#
loop_
_entity.id
_entity.type
_entity.pdbx_description
1 polymer ?
#
loop_
_entity_poly.entity_id
_entity_poly.type
_entity_poly.pdbx_seq_one_letter_code
_entity_poly.pdbx_strand_id
1 'polypeptide(L)'
;LSPLIVGIILGMLYANSLRNRLPETWVPGIKFCTKQILRTGIVLYGFRLTLAQVAEVGLPAIVFDSIIVGGTIFLGIVLGRWLKMDSDTALMTSTGSAICGAAAVLGAEPVVRCEGHKTAIAVSTVVIFGTIAMFLYPSLYRAGLFNMSDAQVAIYTGGTLHEVAHVAGAGNAMDPTDSLGIAGTTTITKMIRVMLLAPVLLIMGIVLDRLRNRQSVEGGGKRKITIPWFAFWFIVVIGINTLLQTLTGAATVKDIPLN
;
A
#
# COMPACT_ATOMS: atom_id res chain seq x y z
N LEU A 1 -1.38 -11.49 -20.59
CA LEU A 1 -1.81 -10.40 -19.70
C LEU A 1 -2.09 -10.98 -18.30
N SER A 2 -1.49 -10.41 -17.27
CA SER A 2 -1.77 -10.83 -15.89
C SER A 2 -3.27 -10.66 -15.60
N PRO A 3 -3.93 -11.64 -14.93
CA PRO A 3 -5.34 -11.52 -14.52
C PRO A 3 -5.63 -10.24 -13.74
N LEU A 4 -4.64 -9.74 -13.04
CA LEU A 4 -4.72 -8.53 -12.22
C LEU A 4 -4.80 -7.26 -13.07
N ILE A 5 -4.02 -7.17 -14.15
CA ILE A 5 -4.10 -6.06 -15.12
C ILE A 5 -5.47 -6.05 -15.81
N VAL A 6 -5.94 -7.23 -16.23
CA VAL A 6 -7.29 -7.37 -16.83
C VAL A 6 -8.37 -6.92 -15.85
N GLY A 7 -8.28 -7.32 -14.57
CA GLY A 7 -9.20 -6.90 -13.52
C GLY A 7 -9.22 -5.38 -13.30
N ILE A 8 -8.05 -4.72 -13.30
CA ILE A 8 -7.94 -3.27 -13.17
C ILE A 8 -8.59 -2.57 -14.37
N ILE A 9 -8.26 -2.99 -15.60
CA ILE A 9 -8.81 -2.39 -16.82
C ILE A 9 -10.33 -2.54 -16.86
N LEU A 10 -10.85 -3.75 -16.60
CA LEU A 10 -12.29 -3.99 -16.56
C LEU A 10 -12.97 -3.18 -15.46
N GLY A 11 -12.36 -3.09 -14.28
CA GLY A 11 -12.87 -2.26 -13.18
C GLY A 11 -12.92 -0.78 -13.53
N MET A 12 -11.90 -0.25 -14.21
CA MET A 12 -11.88 1.14 -14.68
C MET A 12 -12.95 1.39 -15.75
N LEU A 13 -13.06 0.50 -16.73
CA LEU A 13 -14.10 0.60 -17.78
C LEU A 13 -15.49 0.57 -17.17
N TYR A 14 -15.73 -0.36 -16.24
CA TYR A 14 -17.00 -0.46 -15.54
C TYR A 14 -17.31 0.78 -14.71
N ALA A 15 -16.34 1.28 -13.92
CA ALA A 15 -16.53 2.46 -13.07
C ALA A 15 -16.79 3.73 -13.89
N ASN A 16 -16.19 3.87 -15.08
CA ASN A 16 -16.35 5.06 -15.90
C ASN A 16 -17.57 5.02 -16.85
N SER A 17 -18.03 3.83 -17.24
CA SER A 17 -19.14 3.68 -18.19
C SER A 17 -20.48 3.34 -17.55
N LEU A 18 -20.50 2.51 -16.50
CA LEU A 18 -21.73 1.95 -15.92
C LEU A 18 -22.05 2.46 -14.51
N ARG A 19 -21.17 3.26 -13.89
CA ARG A 19 -21.37 3.76 -12.52
C ARG A 19 -22.70 4.46 -12.30
N ASN A 20 -23.14 5.26 -13.27
CA ASN A 20 -24.40 6.02 -13.19
C ASN A 20 -25.65 5.15 -13.35
N ARG A 21 -25.49 3.86 -13.71
CA ARG A 21 -26.59 2.87 -13.86
C ARG A 21 -26.66 1.89 -12.72
N LEU A 22 -25.75 1.99 -11.73
CA LEU A 22 -25.76 1.11 -10.56
C LEU A 22 -26.96 1.42 -9.67
N PRO A 23 -27.77 0.41 -9.31
CA PRO A 23 -28.82 0.55 -8.32
C PRO A 23 -28.22 1.02 -6.98
N GLU A 24 -28.85 1.95 -6.30
CA GLU A 24 -28.40 2.42 -4.97
C GLU A 24 -28.30 1.29 -3.94
N THR A 25 -29.06 0.23 -4.14
CA THR A 25 -29.03 -0.99 -3.31
C THR A 25 -27.68 -1.71 -3.32
N TRP A 26 -26.82 -1.51 -4.34
CA TRP A 26 -25.49 -2.13 -4.44
C TRP A 26 -24.41 -1.34 -3.69
N VAL A 27 -24.65 -0.05 -3.44
CA VAL A 27 -23.67 0.84 -2.79
C VAL A 27 -23.21 0.32 -1.42
N PRO A 28 -24.08 -0.22 -0.53
CA PRO A 28 -23.64 -0.80 0.74
C PRO A 28 -22.73 -2.02 0.55
N GLY A 29 -23.01 -2.88 -0.43
CA GLY A 29 -22.18 -4.05 -0.77
C GLY A 29 -20.80 -3.64 -1.29
N ILE A 30 -20.73 -2.63 -2.17
CA ILE A 30 -19.47 -2.09 -2.68
C ILE A 30 -18.65 -1.50 -1.52
N LYS A 31 -19.28 -0.73 -0.63
CA LYS A 31 -18.63 -0.19 0.58
C LYS A 31 -18.14 -1.29 1.52
N PHE A 32 -18.87 -2.38 1.67
CA PHE A 32 -18.44 -3.53 2.44
C PHE A 32 -17.19 -4.18 1.81
N CYS A 33 -17.18 -4.39 0.50
CA CYS A 33 -16.04 -4.94 -0.22
C CYS A 33 -14.80 -4.05 -0.09
N THR A 34 -14.93 -2.76 -0.30
CA THR A 34 -13.81 -1.81 -0.26
C THR A 34 -13.27 -1.55 1.15
N LYS A 35 -14.06 -1.76 2.19
CA LYS A 35 -13.62 -1.56 3.59
C LYS A 35 -13.32 -2.87 4.30
N GLN A 36 -14.27 -3.79 4.39
CA GLN A 36 -14.11 -5.00 5.20
C GLN A 36 -13.32 -6.08 4.49
N ILE A 37 -13.69 -6.43 3.25
CA ILE A 37 -12.98 -7.46 2.49
C ILE A 37 -11.54 -7.02 2.22
N LEU A 38 -11.31 -5.75 1.89
CA LEU A 38 -9.96 -5.22 1.71
C LEU A 38 -9.12 -5.37 2.97
N ARG A 39 -9.65 -4.97 4.15
CA ARG A 39 -8.94 -5.09 5.43
C ARG A 39 -8.65 -6.55 5.78
N THR A 40 -9.62 -7.43 5.59
CA THR A 40 -9.42 -8.88 5.76
C THR A 40 -8.37 -9.41 4.80
N GLY A 41 -8.40 -8.99 3.54
CA GLY A 41 -7.38 -9.34 2.54
C GLY A 41 -5.97 -8.89 2.96
N ILE A 42 -5.83 -7.68 3.53
CA ILE A 42 -4.55 -7.20 4.05
C ILE A 42 -4.07 -8.08 5.21
N VAL A 43 -4.95 -8.42 6.15
CA VAL A 43 -4.62 -9.31 7.29
C VAL A 43 -4.17 -10.67 6.79
N LEU A 44 -4.94 -11.30 5.89
CA LEU A 44 -4.61 -12.62 5.32
C LEU A 44 -3.34 -12.60 4.47
N TYR A 45 -3.02 -11.45 3.87
CA TYR A 45 -1.77 -11.27 3.15
C TYR A 45 -0.54 -11.44 4.06
N GLY A 46 -0.69 -11.21 5.37
CA GLY A 46 0.34 -11.50 6.37
C GLY A 46 0.84 -12.95 6.35
N PHE A 47 0.03 -13.92 5.89
CA PHE A 47 0.47 -15.31 5.69
C PHE A 47 1.47 -15.50 4.55
N ARG A 48 1.63 -14.51 3.67
CA ARG A 48 2.66 -14.54 2.62
C ARG A 48 4.02 -13.99 3.06
N LEU A 49 4.08 -13.43 4.26
CA LEU A 49 5.27 -12.76 4.79
C LEU A 49 5.74 -13.47 6.05
N THR A 50 7.05 -13.56 6.22
CA THR A 50 7.67 -14.08 7.44
C THR A 50 8.67 -13.07 7.99
N LEU A 51 8.86 -13.08 9.30
CA LEU A 51 9.90 -12.29 9.93
C LEU A 51 11.32 -12.72 9.49
N ALA A 52 11.50 -13.98 9.07
CA ALA A 52 12.75 -14.47 8.50
C ALA A 52 13.07 -13.73 7.19
N GLN A 53 12.11 -13.62 6.27
CA GLN A 53 12.29 -12.84 5.02
C GLN A 53 12.59 -11.36 5.29
N VAL A 54 11.99 -10.80 6.34
CA VAL A 54 12.30 -9.42 6.78
C VAL A 54 13.72 -9.32 7.29
N ALA A 55 14.17 -10.33 8.05
CA ALA A 55 15.53 -10.40 8.58
C ALA A 55 16.57 -10.64 7.47
N GLU A 56 16.25 -11.43 6.43
CA GLU A 56 17.12 -11.66 5.27
C GLU A 56 17.37 -10.38 4.47
N VAL A 57 16.36 -9.55 4.30
CA VAL A 57 16.49 -8.24 3.63
C VAL A 57 17.39 -7.30 4.45
N GLY A 58 17.45 -7.55 5.75
CA GLY A 58 18.35 -6.88 6.67
C GLY A 58 17.86 -5.55 7.21
N LEU A 59 18.35 -5.21 8.38
CA LEU A 59 18.06 -3.94 9.06
C LEU A 59 18.31 -2.69 8.18
N PRO A 60 19.37 -2.64 7.34
CA PRO A 60 19.61 -1.48 6.47
C PRO A 60 18.47 -1.17 5.50
N ALA A 61 17.82 -2.19 4.93
CA ALA A 61 16.72 -1.97 4.00
C ALA A 61 15.46 -1.47 4.71
N ILE A 62 15.16 -1.97 5.91
CA ILE A 62 14.04 -1.49 6.72
C ILE A 62 14.25 -0.02 7.10
N VAL A 63 15.46 0.34 7.51
CA VAL A 63 15.83 1.74 7.84
C VAL A 63 15.71 2.61 6.60
N PHE A 64 16.24 2.16 5.46
CA PHE A 64 16.16 2.89 4.20
C PHE A 64 14.71 3.12 3.77
N ASP A 65 13.87 2.08 3.78
CA ASP A 65 12.44 2.20 3.47
C ASP A 65 11.71 3.09 4.47
N SER A 66 12.06 3.04 5.75
CA SER A 66 11.47 3.93 6.77
C SER A 66 11.80 5.39 6.50
N ILE A 67 13.04 5.69 6.07
CA ILE A 67 13.47 7.03 5.67
C ILE A 67 12.70 7.49 4.42
N ILE A 68 12.55 6.63 3.43
CA ILE A 68 11.80 6.95 2.22
C ILE A 68 10.33 7.20 2.54
N VAL A 69 9.70 6.35 3.35
CA VAL A 69 8.29 6.51 3.74
C VAL A 69 8.10 7.81 4.52
N GLY A 70 8.93 8.05 5.54
CA GLY A 70 8.88 9.28 6.33
C GLY A 70 9.17 10.52 5.49
N GLY A 71 10.19 10.46 4.63
CA GLY A 71 10.56 11.53 3.71
C GLY A 71 9.45 11.84 2.70
N THR A 72 8.82 10.81 2.12
CA THR A 72 7.71 10.99 1.17
C THR A 72 6.49 11.64 1.84
N ILE A 73 6.12 11.20 3.05
CA ILE A 73 5.02 11.82 3.81
C ILE A 73 5.36 13.28 4.14
N PHE A 74 6.57 13.53 4.63
CA PHE A 74 7.02 14.87 4.98
C PHE A 74 7.04 15.80 3.75
N LEU A 75 7.68 15.39 2.66
CA LEU A 75 7.74 16.16 1.42
C LEU A 75 6.36 16.40 0.83
N GLY A 76 5.48 15.39 0.85
CA GLY A 76 4.13 15.53 0.36
C GLY A 76 3.30 16.52 1.17
N ILE A 77 3.46 16.57 2.49
CA ILE A 77 2.83 17.60 3.33
C ILE A 77 3.40 18.99 3.03
N VAL A 78 4.72 19.12 2.88
CA VAL A 78 5.37 20.39 2.55
C VAL A 78 4.92 20.90 1.18
N LEU A 79 4.96 20.04 0.16
CA LEU A 79 4.49 20.37 -1.19
C LEU A 79 2.99 20.70 -1.22
N GLY A 80 2.17 19.92 -0.48
CA GLY A 80 0.74 20.19 -0.35
C GLY A 80 0.47 21.58 0.24
N ARG A 81 1.22 21.97 1.28
CA ARG A 81 1.15 23.33 1.85
C ARG A 81 1.58 24.40 0.84
N TRP A 82 2.67 24.16 0.13
CA TRP A 82 3.16 25.09 -0.88
C TRP A 82 2.15 25.28 -2.02
N LEU A 83 1.49 24.20 -2.43
CA LEU A 83 0.42 24.22 -3.44
C LEU A 83 -0.94 24.66 -2.87
N LYS A 84 -1.00 25.07 -1.59
CA LYS A 84 -2.23 25.49 -0.89
C LYS A 84 -3.33 24.40 -0.90
N MET A 85 -2.94 23.14 -0.89
CA MET A 85 -3.86 22.01 -0.77
C MET A 85 -4.41 21.91 0.66
N ASP A 86 -5.59 21.33 0.79
CA ASP A 86 -6.11 20.95 2.10
C ASP A 86 -5.18 19.96 2.82
N SER A 87 -4.94 20.20 4.10
CA SER A 87 -3.96 19.43 4.89
C SER A 87 -4.30 17.95 4.98
N ASP A 88 -5.59 17.61 5.11
CA ASP A 88 -6.02 16.20 5.20
C ASP A 88 -5.81 15.50 3.85
N THR A 89 -6.16 16.17 2.74
CA THR A 89 -5.96 15.65 1.38
C THR A 89 -4.47 15.45 1.09
N ALA A 90 -3.62 16.42 1.46
CA ALA A 90 -2.18 16.30 1.30
C ALA A 90 -1.60 15.14 2.12
N LEU A 91 -2.01 15.00 3.38
CA LEU A 91 -1.58 13.90 4.26
C LEU A 91 -2.03 12.54 3.73
N MET A 92 -3.30 12.42 3.31
CA MET A 92 -3.86 11.18 2.77
C MET A 92 -3.15 10.74 1.49
N THR A 93 -2.96 11.68 0.54
CA THR A 93 -2.26 11.42 -0.72
C THR A 93 -0.80 11.03 -0.48
N SER A 94 -0.12 11.76 0.42
CA SER A 94 1.27 11.47 0.78
C SER A 94 1.42 10.09 1.42
N THR A 95 0.51 9.71 2.32
CA THR A 95 0.50 8.40 2.98
C THR A 95 0.26 7.29 1.95
N GLY A 96 -0.67 7.49 1.03
CA GLY A 96 -0.90 6.55 -0.07
C GLY A 96 0.33 6.38 -0.96
N SER A 97 0.93 7.47 -1.39
CA SER A 97 2.14 7.45 -2.23
C SER A 97 3.34 6.85 -1.53
N ALA A 98 3.47 7.07 -0.23
CA ALA A 98 4.60 6.58 0.56
C ALA A 98 4.58 5.06 0.78
N ILE A 99 3.41 4.43 0.91
CA ILE A 99 3.33 3.05 1.38
C ILE A 99 2.81 2.11 0.28
N CYS A 100 1.47 1.98 0.16
CA CYS A 100 0.88 0.97 -0.72
C CYS A 100 -0.35 1.49 -1.49
N GLY A 101 -0.40 2.76 -1.80
CA GLY A 101 -1.44 3.36 -2.62
C GLY A 101 -2.79 3.42 -1.91
N ALA A 102 -3.83 3.01 -2.62
CA ALA A 102 -5.21 3.07 -2.14
C ALA A 102 -5.42 2.35 -0.80
N ALA A 103 -4.75 1.24 -0.55
CA ALA A 103 -4.85 0.51 0.71
C ALA A 103 -4.36 1.34 1.91
N ALA A 104 -3.26 2.08 1.73
CA ALA A 104 -2.73 2.98 2.78
C ALA A 104 -3.65 4.18 3.00
N VAL A 105 -4.21 4.77 1.94
CA VAL A 105 -5.20 5.85 2.05
C VAL A 105 -6.42 5.39 2.84
N LEU A 106 -7.02 4.25 2.46
CA LEU A 106 -8.19 3.70 3.14
C LEU A 106 -7.90 3.25 4.58
N GLY A 107 -6.65 2.79 4.83
CA GLY A 107 -6.17 2.49 6.18
C GLY A 107 -5.99 3.75 7.04
N ALA A 108 -5.55 4.85 6.44
CA ALA A 108 -5.37 6.13 7.12
C ALA A 108 -6.69 6.89 7.36
N GLU A 109 -7.74 6.64 6.58
CA GLU A 109 -9.05 7.32 6.71
C GLU A 109 -9.58 7.36 8.16
N PRO A 110 -9.67 6.25 8.91
CA PRO A 110 -10.14 6.28 10.29
C PRO A 110 -9.20 6.98 11.27
N VAL A 111 -7.92 7.09 10.92
CA VAL A 111 -6.89 7.76 11.74
C VAL A 111 -6.93 9.27 11.51
N VAL A 112 -6.97 9.69 10.25
CA VAL A 112 -7.04 11.12 9.85
C VAL A 112 -8.44 11.69 10.14
N ARG A 113 -9.50 10.86 10.06
CA ARG A 113 -10.90 11.25 10.27
C ARG A 113 -11.33 12.39 9.33
N CYS A 114 -10.86 12.34 8.10
CA CYS A 114 -11.22 13.31 7.08
C CYS A 114 -12.55 12.98 6.41
N GLU A 115 -13.07 13.93 5.65
CA GLU A 115 -14.30 13.76 4.88
C GLU A 115 -14.09 12.77 3.72
N GLY A 116 -15.12 11.98 3.40
CA GLY A 116 -15.02 10.91 2.40
C GLY A 116 -14.61 11.37 1.00
N HIS A 117 -14.92 12.61 0.62
CA HIS A 117 -14.47 13.16 -0.67
C HIS A 117 -12.96 13.36 -0.73
N LYS A 118 -12.30 13.74 0.37
CA LYS A 118 -10.84 13.87 0.47
C LYS A 118 -10.15 12.52 0.32
N THR A 119 -10.72 11.48 0.96
CA THR A 119 -10.28 10.09 0.77
C THR A 119 -10.40 9.68 -0.70
N ALA A 120 -11.53 10.00 -1.36
CA ALA A 120 -11.73 9.67 -2.76
C ALA A 120 -10.72 10.36 -3.68
N ILE A 121 -10.42 11.64 -3.44
CA ILE A 121 -9.39 12.39 -4.18
C ILE A 121 -8.03 11.71 -4.01
N ALA A 122 -7.62 11.41 -2.78
CA ALA A 122 -6.33 10.77 -2.50
C ALA A 122 -6.23 9.39 -3.16
N VAL A 123 -7.27 8.54 -3.04
CA VAL A 123 -7.31 7.23 -3.71
C VAL A 123 -7.21 7.39 -5.23
N SER A 124 -8.00 8.28 -5.82
CA SER A 124 -7.99 8.49 -7.27
C SER A 124 -6.62 8.93 -7.76
N THR A 125 -5.96 9.84 -7.04
CA THR A 125 -4.62 10.33 -7.38
C THR A 125 -3.60 9.19 -7.40
N VAL A 126 -3.50 8.41 -6.33
CA VAL A 126 -2.50 7.32 -6.25
C VAL A 126 -2.79 6.20 -7.25
N VAL A 127 -4.06 5.92 -7.55
CA VAL A 127 -4.45 4.90 -8.54
C VAL A 127 -4.12 5.37 -9.95
N ILE A 128 -4.47 6.61 -10.32
CA ILE A 128 -4.20 7.16 -11.66
C ILE A 128 -2.69 7.16 -11.94
N PHE A 129 -1.90 7.78 -11.07
CA PHE A 129 -0.45 7.86 -11.27
C PHE A 129 0.21 6.48 -11.16
N GLY A 130 -0.24 5.62 -10.26
CA GLY A 130 0.23 4.24 -10.16
C GLY A 130 -0.05 3.42 -11.42
N THR A 131 -1.26 3.57 -11.99
CA THR A 131 -1.63 2.89 -13.25
C THR A 131 -0.80 3.40 -14.42
N ILE A 132 -0.62 4.72 -14.57
CA ILE A 132 0.24 5.29 -15.60
C ILE A 132 1.66 4.74 -15.47
N ALA A 133 2.23 4.76 -14.26
CA ALA A 133 3.58 4.27 -14.01
C ALA A 133 3.72 2.77 -14.26
N MET A 134 2.69 1.96 -13.98
CA MET A 134 2.67 0.51 -14.24
C MET A 134 2.91 0.17 -15.74
N PHE A 135 2.41 1.00 -16.65
CA PHE A 135 2.64 0.83 -18.08
C PHE A 135 3.89 1.56 -18.57
N LEU A 136 4.18 2.72 -17.98
CA LEU A 136 5.31 3.56 -18.38
C LEU A 136 6.66 2.88 -18.07
N TYR A 137 6.82 2.29 -16.88
CA TYR A 137 8.10 1.72 -16.48
C TYR A 137 8.56 0.54 -17.35
N PRO A 138 7.70 -0.46 -17.67
CA PRO A 138 8.10 -1.50 -18.62
C PRO A 138 8.42 -0.95 -20.03
N SER A 139 7.73 0.10 -20.46
CA SER A 139 7.99 0.73 -21.74
C SER A 139 9.36 1.42 -21.78
N LEU A 140 9.70 2.15 -20.71
CA LEU A 140 11.02 2.80 -20.55
C LEU A 140 12.15 1.78 -20.41
N TYR A 141 11.91 0.67 -19.70
CA TYR A 141 12.87 -0.42 -19.55
C TYR A 141 13.19 -1.06 -20.91
N ARG A 142 12.16 -1.42 -21.69
CA ARG A 142 12.34 -1.99 -23.03
C ARG A 142 13.00 -1.03 -24.02
N ALA A 143 12.79 0.27 -23.84
CA ALA A 143 13.43 1.30 -24.65
C ALA A 143 14.90 1.54 -24.25
N GLY A 144 15.42 0.84 -23.22
CA GLY A 144 16.80 1.02 -22.75
C GLY A 144 17.08 2.37 -22.10
N LEU A 145 16.03 3.08 -21.68
CA LEU A 145 16.16 4.42 -21.08
C LEU A 145 16.54 4.38 -19.59
N PHE A 146 16.44 3.23 -18.94
CA PHE A 146 16.97 3.04 -17.59
C PHE A 146 18.47 2.72 -17.69
N ASN A 147 19.30 3.65 -17.27
CA ASN A 147 20.75 3.41 -17.15
C ASN A 147 21.08 2.74 -15.82
N MET A 148 20.41 1.60 -15.56
CA MET A 148 20.44 0.83 -14.31
C MET A 148 20.53 -0.66 -14.65
N SER A 149 21.11 -1.45 -13.73
CA SER A 149 21.04 -2.91 -13.82
C SER A 149 19.61 -3.43 -13.55
N ASP A 150 19.31 -4.65 -13.98
CA ASP A 150 17.99 -5.28 -13.78
C ASP A 150 17.56 -5.31 -12.29
N ALA A 151 18.51 -5.62 -11.40
CA ALA A 151 18.28 -5.58 -9.95
C ALA A 151 17.93 -4.16 -9.45
N GLN A 152 18.61 -3.13 -9.97
CA GLN A 152 18.33 -1.74 -9.62
C GLN A 152 16.96 -1.29 -10.16
N VAL A 153 16.62 -1.67 -11.39
CA VAL A 153 15.29 -1.41 -11.98
C VAL A 153 14.20 -2.09 -11.16
N ALA A 154 14.43 -3.32 -10.69
CA ALA A 154 13.49 -4.03 -9.84
C ALA A 154 13.25 -3.29 -8.51
N ILE A 155 14.32 -2.90 -7.82
CA ILE A 155 14.24 -2.15 -6.56
C ILE A 155 13.57 -0.79 -6.79
N TYR A 156 13.94 -0.07 -7.85
CA TYR A 156 13.34 1.21 -8.21
C TYR A 156 11.84 1.07 -8.46
N THR A 157 11.44 0.08 -9.27
CA THR A 157 10.03 -0.17 -9.60
C THR A 157 9.21 -0.55 -8.36
N GLY A 158 9.70 -1.48 -7.54
CA GLY A 158 9.05 -1.86 -6.28
C GLY A 158 9.00 -0.71 -5.27
N GLY A 159 10.03 0.12 -5.27
CA GLY A 159 10.18 1.28 -4.40
C GLY A 159 9.33 2.49 -4.78
N THR A 160 8.98 2.69 -6.04
CA THR A 160 8.32 3.91 -6.51
C THR A 160 6.87 3.73 -6.95
N LEU A 161 6.48 2.56 -7.45
CA LEU A 161 5.09 2.27 -7.75
C LEU A 161 4.21 2.24 -6.50
N HIS A 162 3.00 2.75 -6.60
CA HIS A 162 2.12 2.94 -5.45
C HIS A 162 1.53 1.64 -4.91
N GLU A 163 0.96 0.79 -5.75
CA GLU A 163 0.22 -0.40 -5.33
C GLU A 163 0.96 -1.70 -5.63
N VAL A 164 0.76 -2.72 -4.79
CA VAL A 164 1.29 -4.08 -5.01
C VAL A 164 0.86 -4.64 -6.37
N ALA A 165 -0.39 -4.36 -6.75
CA ALA A 165 -0.94 -4.76 -8.03
C ALA A 165 -0.18 -4.16 -9.22
N HIS A 166 0.10 -2.86 -9.15
CA HIS A 166 0.86 -2.16 -10.19
C HIS A 166 2.31 -2.65 -10.25
N VAL A 167 2.91 -2.92 -9.08
CA VAL A 167 4.25 -3.46 -8.96
C VAL A 167 4.37 -4.84 -9.59
N ALA A 168 3.46 -5.75 -9.24
CA ALA A 168 3.42 -7.09 -9.82
C ALA A 168 3.16 -7.04 -11.33
N GLY A 169 2.26 -6.14 -11.78
CA GLY A 169 1.97 -5.92 -13.18
C GLY A 169 3.19 -5.44 -13.97
N ALA A 170 3.88 -4.41 -13.47
CA ALA A 170 5.07 -3.86 -14.09
C ALA A 170 6.24 -4.86 -14.08
N GLY A 171 6.51 -5.52 -12.97
CA GLY A 171 7.56 -6.54 -12.86
C GLY A 171 7.37 -7.70 -13.85
N ASN A 172 6.15 -8.26 -13.90
CA ASN A 172 5.83 -9.31 -14.88
C ASN A 172 5.84 -8.80 -16.33
N ALA A 173 5.56 -7.52 -16.57
CA ALA A 173 5.66 -6.98 -17.91
C ALA A 173 7.11 -6.78 -18.37
N MET A 174 8.05 -6.52 -17.44
CA MET A 174 9.48 -6.43 -17.73
C MET A 174 10.13 -7.81 -17.89
N ASP A 175 9.79 -8.75 -17.02
CA ASP A 175 10.35 -10.09 -16.93
C ASP A 175 9.25 -11.14 -16.74
N PRO A 176 8.58 -11.57 -17.82
CA PRO A 176 7.42 -12.47 -17.72
C PRO A 176 7.71 -13.86 -17.15
N THR A 177 8.95 -14.33 -17.29
CA THR A 177 9.41 -15.64 -16.82
C THR A 177 10.17 -15.57 -15.50
N ASP A 178 10.37 -14.37 -14.96
CA ASP A 178 11.20 -14.07 -13.80
C ASP A 178 12.65 -14.61 -13.93
N SER A 179 13.11 -14.72 -15.17
CA SER A 179 14.46 -15.23 -15.49
C SER A 179 15.58 -14.27 -15.08
N LEU A 180 15.28 -12.98 -15.01
CA LEU A 180 16.16 -11.92 -14.56
C LEU A 180 15.96 -11.57 -13.08
N GLY A 181 14.96 -12.19 -12.42
CA GLY A 181 14.61 -11.93 -11.03
C GLY A 181 13.94 -10.56 -10.80
N ILE A 182 13.50 -9.89 -11.87
CA ILE A 182 12.89 -8.56 -11.76
C ILE A 182 11.52 -8.66 -11.10
N ALA A 183 10.66 -9.56 -11.54
CA ALA A 183 9.30 -9.68 -11.03
C ALA A 183 9.27 -10.05 -9.54
N GLY A 184 10.12 -10.99 -9.13
CA GLY A 184 10.29 -11.40 -7.73
C GLY A 184 10.82 -10.27 -6.86
N THR A 185 11.96 -9.68 -7.23
CA THR A 185 12.62 -8.60 -6.47
C THR A 185 11.73 -7.35 -6.34
N THR A 186 11.04 -6.95 -7.41
CA THR A 186 10.10 -5.83 -7.41
C THR A 186 8.99 -6.04 -6.39
N THR A 187 8.44 -7.26 -6.36
CA THR A 187 7.36 -7.62 -5.43
C THR A 187 7.86 -7.64 -3.99
N ILE A 188 9.00 -8.26 -3.72
CA ILE A 188 9.60 -8.34 -2.37
C ILE A 188 9.88 -6.93 -1.83
N THR A 189 10.50 -6.07 -2.64
CA THR A 189 10.78 -4.67 -2.27
C THR A 189 9.50 -3.95 -1.85
N LYS A 190 8.39 -4.14 -2.57
CA LYS A 190 7.10 -3.54 -2.21
C LYS A 190 6.53 -4.11 -0.91
N MET A 191 6.74 -5.41 -0.64
CA MET A 191 6.21 -6.06 0.56
C MET A 191 6.80 -5.46 1.85
N ILE A 192 8.07 -5.10 1.85
CA ILE A 192 8.72 -4.43 2.99
C ILE A 192 7.97 -3.14 3.35
N ARG A 193 7.61 -2.35 2.35
CA ARG A 193 6.80 -1.13 2.58
C ARG A 193 5.43 -1.40 3.14
N VAL A 194 4.76 -2.45 2.66
CA VAL A 194 3.44 -2.83 3.18
C VAL A 194 3.51 -3.15 4.67
N MET A 195 4.61 -3.74 5.13
CA MET A 195 4.83 -4.01 6.56
C MET A 195 4.93 -2.72 7.40
N LEU A 196 5.48 -1.66 6.82
CA LEU A 196 5.58 -0.36 7.48
C LEU A 196 4.22 0.35 7.64
N LEU A 197 3.15 -0.13 6.98
CA LEU A 197 1.81 0.46 7.10
C LEU A 197 1.33 0.52 8.55
N ALA A 198 1.45 -0.59 9.28
CA ALA A 198 0.98 -0.67 10.65
C ALA A 198 1.69 0.31 11.60
N PRO A 199 3.03 0.31 11.70
CA PRO A 199 3.73 1.27 12.56
C PRO A 199 3.53 2.72 12.13
N VAL A 200 3.47 3.00 10.82
CA VAL A 200 3.24 4.37 10.33
C VAL A 200 1.85 4.87 10.72
N LEU A 201 0.80 4.06 10.57
CA LEU A 201 -0.55 4.45 10.97
C LEU A 201 -0.67 4.66 12.49
N LEU A 202 0.03 3.86 13.30
CA LEU A 202 0.08 4.05 14.75
C LEU A 202 0.76 5.37 15.12
N ILE A 203 1.93 5.64 14.56
CA ILE A 203 2.68 6.88 14.78
C ILE A 203 1.85 8.09 14.34
N MET A 204 1.25 8.02 13.14
CA MET A 204 0.39 9.07 12.60
C MET A 204 -0.81 9.33 13.51
N GLY A 205 -1.46 8.28 14.04
CA GLY A 205 -2.55 8.42 15.00
C GLY A 205 -2.14 9.16 16.26
N ILE A 206 -1.00 8.78 16.86
CA ILE A 206 -0.46 9.42 18.06
C ILE A 206 -0.10 10.90 17.78
N VAL A 207 0.54 11.17 16.67
CA VAL A 207 0.94 12.55 16.29
C VAL A 207 -0.28 13.43 16.05
N LEU A 208 -1.26 12.95 15.28
CA LEU A 208 -2.48 13.70 14.99
C LEU A 208 -3.30 13.96 16.26
N ASP A 209 -3.44 12.97 17.14
CA ASP A 209 -4.15 13.16 18.42
C ASP A 209 -3.44 14.18 19.31
N ARG A 210 -2.09 14.19 19.35
CA ARG A 210 -1.32 15.20 20.09
C ARG A 210 -1.49 16.60 19.51
N LEU A 211 -1.45 16.73 18.17
CA LEU A 211 -1.62 18.04 17.52
C LEU A 211 -3.04 18.58 17.72
N ARG A 212 -4.06 17.72 17.60
CA ARG A 212 -5.46 18.10 17.82
C ARG A 212 -5.75 18.47 19.29
N ASN A 213 -5.16 17.74 20.24
CA ASN A 213 -5.31 18.05 21.67
C ASN A 213 -4.64 19.37 22.05
N ARG A 214 -3.56 19.79 21.38
CA ARG A 214 -2.96 21.11 21.57
C ARG A 214 -3.85 22.26 21.09
N GLN A 215 -4.67 22.02 20.05
CA GLN A 215 -5.59 23.03 19.53
C GLN A 215 -6.94 23.07 20.29
N SER A 216 -7.26 22.03 21.06
CA SER A 216 -8.52 21.87 21.80
C SER A 216 -8.32 22.14 23.31
N VAL A 217 -7.68 23.24 23.70
CA VAL A 217 -7.55 23.62 25.13
C VAL A 217 -8.91 23.97 25.79
N GLU A 218 -10.02 24.03 25.03
CA GLU A 218 -11.35 24.44 25.52
C GLU A 218 -12.46 23.38 25.49
N GLY A 219 -12.14 22.09 25.36
CA GLY A 219 -13.20 21.07 25.35
C GLY A 219 -12.72 19.71 25.88
N GLY A 220 -12.83 19.54 27.21
CA GLY A 220 -12.37 18.38 27.97
C GLY A 220 -13.06 17.05 27.63
N GLY A 221 -12.92 16.50 26.45
CA GLY A 221 -13.32 15.16 26.07
C GLY A 221 -12.10 14.32 25.75
N LYS A 222 -11.79 13.30 26.57
CA LYS A 222 -10.80 12.26 26.25
C LYS A 222 -11.22 11.54 24.95
N ARG A 223 -10.67 11.94 23.80
CA ARG A 223 -10.91 11.25 22.53
C ARG A 223 -10.13 9.94 22.52
N LYS A 224 -10.83 8.82 22.28
CA LYS A 224 -10.22 7.49 22.14
C LYS A 224 -9.27 7.48 20.95
N ILE A 225 -8.03 7.04 21.18
CA ILE A 225 -7.07 6.76 20.11
C ILE A 225 -7.69 5.69 19.19
N THR A 226 -7.81 6.00 17.90
CA THR A 226 -8.36 5.05 16.94
C THR A 226 -7.24 4.14 16.46
N ILE A 227 -7.11 2.98 17.08
CA ILE A 227 -6.14 1.97 16.68
C ILE A 227 -6.68 1.25 15.44
N PRO A 228 -5.94 1.21 14.33
CA PRO A 228 -6.32 0.43 13.15
C PRO A 228 -6.13 -1.07 13.44
N TRP A 229 -7.15 -1.71 14.00
CA TRP A 229 -7.10 -3.11 14.43
C TRP A 229 -6.65 -4.10 13.34
N PHE A 230 -6.96 -3.83 12.08
CA PHE A 230 -6.50 -4.66 10.96
C PHE A 230 -4.96 -4.64 10.81
N ALA A 231 -4.32 -3.51 11.12
CA ALA A 231 -2.86 -3.39 11.09
C ALA A 231 -2.21 -4.21 12.23
N PHE A 232 -2.83 -4.22 13.41
CA PHE A 232 -2.40 -5.09 14.51
C PHE A 232 -2.53 -6.58 14.14
N TRP A 233 -3.70 -6.99 13.61
CA TRP A 233 -3.91 -8.37 13.17
C TRP A 233 -2.98 -8.80 12.05
N PHE A 234 -2.63 -7.91 11.14
CA PHE A 234 -1.63 -8.17 10.10
C PHE A 234 -0.27 -8.58 10.71
N ILE A 235 0.21 -7.84 11.72
CA ILE A 235 1.47 -8.16 12.42
C ILE A 235 1.35 -9.50 13.14
N VAL A 236 0.22 -9.75 13.81
CA VAL A 236 -0.04 -11.04 14.51
C VAL A 236 0.01 -12.20 13.52
N VAL A 237 -0.61 -12.07 12.35
CA VAL A 237 -0.61 -13.12 11.32
C VAL A 237 0.80 -13.39 10.79
N ILE A 238 1.62 -12.37 10.58
CA ILE A 238 3.03 -12.54 10.21
C ILE A 238 3.79 -13.33 11.28
N GLY A 239 3.56 -13.00 12.56
CA GLY A 239 4.17 -13.73 13.69
C GLY A 239 3.73 -15.20 13.74
N ILE A 240 2.44 -15.47 13.58
CA ILE A 240 1.90 -16.83 13.51
C ILE A 240 2.50 -17.60 12.33
N ASN A 241 2.55 -16.98 11.16
CA ASN A 241 3.13 -17.60 9.96
C ASN A 241 4.62 -17.96 10.18
N THR A 242 5.36 -17.05 10.78
CA THR A 242 6.78 -17.28 11.11
C THR A 242 6.92 -18.46 12.09
N LEU A 243 6.07 -18.50 13.13
CA LEU A 243 6.09 -19.59 14.10
C LEU A 243 5.73 -20.93 13.46
N LEU A 244 4.71 -20.97 12.61
CA LEU A 244 4.32 -22.18 11.88
C LEU A 244 5.44 -22.68 10.99
N GLN A 245 6.12 -21.81 10.27
CA GLN A 245 7.25 -22.21 9.41
C GLN A 245 8.44 -22.74 10.22
N THR A 246 8.75 -22.12 11.36
CA THR A 246 9.83 -22.62 12.24
C THR A 246 9.50 -23.98 12.85
N LEU A 247 8.22 -24.26 13.15
CA LEU A 247 7.80 -25.54 13.72
C LEU A 247 7.62 -26.66 12.70
N THR A 248 7.19 -26.33 11.48
CA THR A 248 6.91 -27.35 10.44
C THR A 248 8.09 -27.60 9.51
N GLY A 249 9.12 -26.75 9.54
CA GLY A 249 10.25 -26.82 8.60
C GLY A 249 9.87 -26.58 7.15
N ALA A 250 8.61 -26.19 6.88
CA ALA A 250 8.09 -25.93 5.53
C ALA A 250 8.51 -24.53 5.06
N ALA A 251 9.19 -24.45 3.94
CA ALA A 251 9.75 -23.20 3.41
C ALA A 251 8.71 -22.16 3.03
N THR A 252 7.45 -22.55 2.77
CA THR A 252 6.31 -21.62 2.50
C THR A 252 4.98 -22.36 2.61
N VAL A 253 3.88 -21.62 2.93
CA VAL A 253 2.50 -22.10 2.81
C VAL A 253 2.18 -22.57 1.37
N LYS A 254 3.03 -22.22 0.40
CA LYS A 254 2.92 -22.64 -1.00
C LYS A 254 3.24 -24.13 -1.21
N ASP A 255 3.92 -24.73 -0.25
CA ASP A 255 4.34 -26.15 -0.32
C ASP A 255 3.38 -27.10 0.43
N ILE A 256 2.28 -26.58 0.94
CA ILE A 256 1.20 -27.41 1.49
C ILE A 256 0.36 -27.86 0.29
N PRO A 257 0.41 -29.14 -0.10
CA PRO A 257 -0.48 -29.65 -1.13
C PRO A 257 -1.92 -29.54 -0.62
N LEU A 258 -2.69 -28.63 -1.21
CA LEU A 258 -4.14 -28.63 -1.07
C LEU A 258 -4.68 -29.78 -1.91
N ASN A 259 -4.72 -30.96 -1.31
CA ASN A 259 -5.49 -32.10 -1.83
C ASN A 259 -6.95 -31.93 -1.43
#